data_aa6797c048b4ff9fc450a76695515348
#
_entry.id   aa6797c048b4ff9fc450a76695515348
#
_cell.length_a   1.000
_cell.length_b   1.000
_cell.length_c   1.000
_cell.angle_alpha   90.00
_cell.angle_beta   90.00
_cell.angle_gamma   90.00
#
_symmetry.space_group_name_H-M   'P 1'
#
loop_
_entity.id
_entity.type
_entity.pdbx_description
1 polymer ?
#
loop_
_entity_poly.entity_id
_entity_poly.type
_entity_poly.pdbx_seq_one_letter_code
_entity_poly.pdbx_strand_id
1 'polypeptide(L)'
;EVYHKVLGSQIEICECCFRDNILKGIKEGLYRNDIDIENYVKFYYTLIFSINENTASESKAQELELFALEYHIRAMATLAGIKELEKQLKLNNN
;
A
#
# COMPACT_ATOMS: atom_id res chain seq x y z
N GLU A 1 -9.41 2.91 11.71
CA GLU A 1 -9.19 2.91 10.34
C GLU A 1 -8.59 1.69 9.79
N VAL A 2 -9.19 1.22 8.75
CA VAL A 2 -8.68 0.09 8.02
C VAL A 2 -7.26 0.33 7.58
N TYR A 3 -6.99 1.53 7.20
CA TYR A 3 -5.70 1.98 6.76
C TYR A 3 -4.64 1.75 7.79
N HIS A 4 -4.90 2.24 9.00
CA HIS A 4 -3.96 2.09 10.09
C HIS A 4 -3.80 0.65 10.50
N LYS A 5 -4.86 -0.12 10.40
CA LYS A 5 -4.76 -1.53 10.72
C LYS A 5 -3.82 -2.25 9.78
N VAL A 6 -3.89 -1.93 8.50
CA VAL A 6 -3.02 -2.58 7.53
C VAL A 6 -1.58 -2.20 7.78
N LEU A 7 -1.32 -0.92 8.01
CA LEU A 7 0.06 -0.48 8.16
C LEU A 7 0.61 -0.73 9.54
N GLY A 8 -0.22 -0.54 10.55
CA GLY A 8 0.30 -0.54 11.89
C GLY A 8 0.21 -1.84 12.61
N SER A 9 -0.71 -2.71 12.22
CA SER A 9 -0.92 -3.79 13.11
C SER A 9 0.16 -4.81 13.03
N GLN A 10 0.34 -5.47 11.97
CA GLN A 10 1.26 -6.54 12.05
C GLN A 10 1.73 -6.88 10.70
N ILE A 11 2.83 -6.36 10.39
CA ILE A 11 3.42 -6.60 9.11
C ILE A 11 3.49 -8.08 8.82
N GLU A 12 3.80 -8.85 9.83
CA GLU A 12 4.01 -10.27 9.59
C GLU A 12 2.75 -11.00 9.19
N ILE A 13 1.59 -10.62 9.75
CA ILE A 13 0.39 -11.33 9.35
C ILE A 13 -0.31 -10.68 8.18
N CYS A 14 0.11 -9.49 7.82
CA CYS A 14 -0.58 -8.77 6.78
C CYS A 14 -0.13 -9.13 5.38
N GLU A 15 0.90 -9.97 5.25
CA GLU A 15 1.38 -10.32 3.92
C GLU A 15 0.29 -10.98 3.09
N CYS A 16 -0.40 -11.94 3.65
CA CYS A 16 -1.48 -12.57 2.89
C CYS A 16 -2.66 -11.63 2.71
N CYS A 17 -2.91 -10.76 3.67
CA CYS A 17 -3.97 -9.77 3.51
C CYS A 17 -3.64 -8.80 2.39
N PHE A 18 -2.40 -8.39 2.31
CA PHE A 18 -1.96 -7.48 1.26
C PHE A 18 -2.09 -8.14 -0.11
N ARG A 19 -1.68 -9.40 -0.18
CA ARG A 19 -1.83 -10.18 -1.41
C ARG A 19 -3.29 -10.29 -1.82
N ASP A 20 -4.16 -10.59 -0.85
CA ASP A 20 -5.59 -10.69 -1.12
C ASP A 20 -6.17 -9.37 -1.60
N ASN A 21 -5.71 -8.26 -1.05
CA ASN A 21 -6.17 -6.95 -1.48
C ASN A 21 -5.75 -6.65 -2.91
N ILE A 22 -4.55 -7.06 -3.29
CA ILE A 22 -4.10 -6.88 -4.67
C ILE A 22 -4.96 -7.71 -5.61
N LEU A 23 -5.23 -8.96 -5.24
CA LEU A 23 -6.06 -9.82 -6.07
C LEU A 23 -7.47 -9.25 -6.22
N LYS A 24 -8.01 -8.73 -5.15
CA LYS A 24 -9.32 -8.11 -5.19
C LYS A 24 -9.31 -6.88 -6.10
N GLY A 25 -8.27 -6.08 -6.00
CA GLY A 25 -8.15 -4.90 -6.85
C GLY A 25 -8.04 -5.24 -8.31
N ILE A 26 -7.33 -6.32 -8.62
CA ILE A 26 -7.25 -6.79 -10.00
C ILE A 26 -8.64 -7.20 -10.50
N LYS A 27 -9.35 -7.94 -9.67
CA LYS A 27 -10.68 -8.40 -10.03
C LYS A 27 -11.63 -7.23 -10.27
N GLU A 28 -11.47 -6.17 -9.50
CA GLU A 28 -12.32 -4.99 -9.61
C GLU A 28 -11.85 -4.03 -10.69
N GLY A 29 -10.76 -4.33 -11.36
CA GLY A 29 -10.26 -3.48 -12.41
C GLY A 29 -9.45 -2.29 -11.94
N LEU A 30 -9.10 -2.25 -10.68
CA LEU A 30 -8.35 -1.13 -10.09
C LEU A 30 -6.85 -1.32 -10.23
N TYR A 31 -6.39 -2.56 -10.29
CA TYR A 31 -4.97 -2.88 -10.47
C TYR A 31 -4.78 -3.64 -11.77
N ARG A 32 -3.60 -3.46 -12.36
CA ARG A 32 -3.28 -4.15 -13.61
C ARG A 32 -3.14 -5.64 -13.35
N ASN A 33 -3.56 -6.44 -14.34
CA ASN A 33 -3.49 -7.89 -14.19
C ASN A 33 -2.20 -8.48 -14.73
N ASP A 34 -1.27 -7.62 -15.13
CA ASP A 34 0.02 -8.10 -15.66
C ASP A 34 1.16 -7.91 -14.66
N ILE A 35 0.83 -7.66 -13.39
CA ILE A 35 1.86 -7.43 -12.38
C ILE A 35 2.27 -8.76 -11.74
N ASP A 36 3.52 -8.81 -11.27
CA ASP A 36 4.02 -9.93 -10.52
C ASP A 36 3.68 -9.70 -9.06
N ILE A 37 2.59 -10.29 -8.61
CA ILE A 37 2.05 -10.01 -7.29
C ILE A 37 3.07 -10.30 -6.19
N GLU A 38 3.77 -11.42 -6.28
CA GLU A 38 4.71 -11.77 -5.23
C GLU A 38 5.85 -10.79 -5.12
N ASN A 39 6.34 -10.30 -6.25
CA ASN A 39 7.40 -9.30 -6.22
C ASN A 39 6.90 -7.98 -5.66
N TYR A 40 5.68 -7.59 -5.99
CA TYR A 40 5.11 -6.36 -5.44
C TYR A 40 4.92 -6.47 -3.93
N VAL A 41 4.47 -7.62 -3.46
CA VAL A 41 4.30 -7.84 -2.02
C VAL A 41 5.65 -7.76 -1.32
N LYS A 42 6.63 -8.48 -1.83
CA LYS A 42 7.96 -8.50 -1.22
C LYS A 42 8.62 -7.14 -1.22
N PHE A 43 8.50 -6.43 -2.32
CA PHE A 43 9.10 -5.12 -2.44
C PHE A 43 8.48 -4.15 -1.43
N TYR A 44 7.17 -4.19 -1.30
CA TYR A 44 6.50 -3.32 -0.37
C TYR A 44 6.95 -3.58 1.07
N TYR A 45 7.02 -4.85 1.45
CA TYR A 45 7.43 -5.17 2.82
C TYR A 45 8.89 -4.84 3.06
N THR A 46 9.72 -4.96 2.04
CA THR A 46 11.12 -4.54 2.15
C THR A 46 11.19 -3.04 2.42
N LEU A 47 10.37 -2.26 1.72
CA LEU A 47 10.32 -0.82 1.95
C LEU A 47 9.87 -0.49 3.37
N ILE A 48 8.80 -1.13 3.82
CA ILE A 48 8.27 -0.86 5.15
C ILE A 48 9.29 -1.23 6.21
N PHE A 49 9.94 -2.38 6.05
CA PHE A 49 10.96 -2.80 7.00
C PHE A 49 12.11 -1.79 7.06
N SER A 50 12.57 -1.37 5.90
CA SER A 50 13.67 -0.41 5.81
C SER A 50 13.30 0.93 6.45
N ILE A 51 12.08 1.38 6.22
CA ILE A 51 11.62 2.63 6.80
C ILE A 51 11.68 2.54 8.33
N ASN A 52 11.20 1.44 8.88
CA ASN A 52 11.17 1.28 10.32
C ASN A 52 12.57 1.12 10.91
N GLU A 53 13.47 0.50 10.17
CA GLU A 53 14.83 0.32 10.66
C GLU A 53 15.64 1.60 10.63
N ASN A 54 15.36 2.49 9.68
CA ASN A 54 16.22 3.64 9.44
C ASN A 54 15.61 4.97 9.87
N THR A 55 14.45 4.94 10.49
CA THR A 55 13.78 6.19 10.87
C THR A 55 13.60 6.21 12.37
N ALA A 56 14.22 7.18 13.03
CA ALA A 56 14.18 7.26 14.47
C ALA A 56 12.84 7.76 15.00
N SER A 57 12.22 8.66 14.27
CA SER A 57 10.96 9.25 14.70
C SER A 57 9.79 8.40 14.23
N GLU A 58 8.92 8.01 15.16
CA GLU A 58 7.75 7.24 14.81
C GLU A 58 6.81 8.01 13.88
N SER A 59 6.70 9.30 14.14
CA SER A 59 5.86 10.17 13.31
C SER A 59 6.38 10.22 11.87
N LYS A 60 7.69 10.34 11.70
CA LYS A 60 8.27 10.37 10.36
C LYS A 60 8.17 9.01 9.69
N ALA A 61 8.31 7.94 10.46
CA ALA A 61 8.16 6.59 9.91
C ALA A 61 6.75 6.39 9.37
N GLN A 62 5.74 6.84 10.10
CA GLN A 62 4.36 6.71 9.64
C GLN A 62 4.13 7.51 8.36
N GLU A 63 4.70 8.69 8.29
CA GLU A 63 4.58 9.51 7.10
C GLU A 63 5.17 8.80 5.89
N LEU A 64 6.35 8.20 6.07
CA LEU A 64 7.02 7.50 4.98
C LEU A 64 6.29 6.23 4.59
N GLU A 65 5.68 5.55 5.57
CA GLU A 65 4.91 4.35 5.27
C GLU A 65 3.68 4.69 4.43
N LEU A 66 3.01 5.78 4.73
CA LEU A 66 1.88 6.21 3.93
C LEU A 66 2.31 6.61 2.52
N PHE A 67 3.45 7.28 2.44
CA PHE A 67 4.00 7.65 1.14
C PHE A 67 4.34 6.40 0.33
N ALA A 68 4.93 5.40 0.97
CA ALA A 68 5.28 4.16 0.31
C ALA A 68 4.03 3.44 -0.20
N LEU A 69 2.97 3.46 0.60
CA LEU A 69 1.72 2.82 0.20
C LEU A 69 1.13 3.51 -1.03
N GLU A 70 1.10 4.83 -1.02
CA GLU A 70 0.58 5.56 -2.18
C GLU A 70 1.42 5.29 -3.41
N TYR A 71 2.74 5.32 -3.25
CA TYR A 71 3.66 5.05 -4.34
C TYR A 71 3.40 3.66 -4.93
N HIS A 72 3.23 2.71 -4.05
CA HIS A 72 3.03 1.31 -4.46
C HIS A 72 1.70 1.13 -5.19
N ILE A 73 0.65 1.75 -4.67
CA ILE A 73 -0.66 1.67 -5.31
C ILE A 73 -0.60 2.29 -6.70
N ARG A 74 0.06 3.44 -6.83
CA ARG A 74 0.17 4.08 -8.14
C ARG A 74 0.93 3.21 -9.12
N ALA A 75 1.92 2.46 -8.63
CA ALA A 75 2.70 1.59 -9.50
C ALA A 75 1.87 0.42 -10.04
N MET A 76 0.88 -0.03 -9.27
CA MET A 76 0.06 -1.17 -9.67
C MET A 76 -1.22 -0.78 -10.38
N ALA A 77 -1.66 0.46 -10.24
CA ALA A 77 -3.02 0.83 -10.57
C ALA A 77 -3.25 0.98 -12.06
N THR A 78 -4.48 0.67 -12.46
CA THR A 78 -5.00 1.06 -13.75
C THR A 78 -5.40 2.53 -13.69
N LEU A 79 -5.83 3.07 -14.82
CA LEU A 79 -6.35 4.44 -14.80
C LEU A 79 -7.52 4.58 -13.83
N ALA A 80 -8.39 3.57 -13.82
CA ALA A 80 -9.52 3.58 -12.89
C ALA A 80 -9.04 3.56 -11.45
N GLY A 81 -7.99 2.77 -11.17
CA GLY A 81 -7.42 2.71 -9.83
C GLY A 81 -6.80 4.02 -9.41
N ILE A 82 -6.13 4.71 -10.32
CA ILE A 82 -5.54 6.01 -10.02
C ILE A 82 -6.64 7.02 -9.67
N LYS A 83 -7.73 7.00 -10.45
CA LYS A 83 -8.84 7.91 -10.18
C LYS A 83 -9.46 7.64 -8.82
N GLU A 84 -9.60 6.38 -8.47
CA GLU A 84 -10.16 6.03 -7.17
C GLU A 84 -9.22 6.45 -6.05
N LEU A 85 -7.93 6.25 -6.22
CA LEU A 85 -6.94 6.66 -5.23
C LEU A 85 -7.01 8.17 -5.00
N GLU A 86 -7.02 8.93 -6.07
CA GLU A 86 -7.04 10.37 -5.95
C GLU A 86 -8.33 10.87 -5.29
N LYS A 87 -9.44 10.19 -5.56
CA LYS A 87 -10.68 10.51 -4.92
C LYS A 87 -10.59 10.28 -3.41
N GLN A 88 -9.98 9.17 -3.00
CA GLN A 88 -9.83 8.87 -1.58
C GLN A 88 -8.89 9.85 -0.90
N LEU A 89 -7.81 10.22 -1.55
CA LEU A 89 -6.88 11.19 -1.00
C LEU A 89 -7.55 12.54 -0.80
N LYS A 90 -8.37 12.93 -1.76
CA LYS A 90 -9.10 14.18 -1.67
C LYS A 90 -10.07 14.18 -0.50
N LEU A 91 -10.78 13.08 -0.32
CA LEU A 91 -11.72 12.95 0.78
C LEU A 91 -11.00 13.02 2.12
N ASN A 92 -9.83 12.40 2.20
CA ASN A 92 -9.08 12.37 3.45
C ASN A 92 -8.43 13.69 3.80
N ASN A 93 -8.24 14.55 2.81
CA ASN A 93 -7.61 15.85 3.03
C ASN A 93 -8.60 16.95 3.35
N ASN A 94 -9.87 16.62 3.29
CA ASN A 94 -10.91 17.57 3.68
C ASN A 94 -11.38 17.27 5.10
#